data_cd2d371d1c16aa9846e4a8a3a9449af3
#
_entry.id   cd2d371d1c16aa9846e4a8a3a9449af3
#
_cell.length_a   1.000
_cell.length_b   1.000
_cell.length_c   1.000
_cell.angle_alpha   90.00
_cell.angle_beta   90.00
_cell.angle_gamma   90.00
#
_symmetry.space_group_name_H-M   'P 1'
#
loop_
_entity.id
_entity.type
_entity.pdbx_description
1 polymer ?
#
loop_
_entity_poly.entity_id
_entity_poly.type
_entity_poly.pdbx_seq_one_letter_code
_entity_poly.pdbx_strand_id
1 'polypeptide(L)'
;VANGLAADVVTMNQTSDIELLEQKGLVKSDWAKRLPDQAVPYTSTTVFLVRKGNPKQIKDWNDLTKDGVKIVLANPKTTGNGRYAFLGAYGYGLKAFGGDEGKTKEFVAALLKNTPVFESGGRAATTTFSQRNIGDVLITFENEANHVSKKLTQDQFEIVYPSYTIL
;
A
#
# COMPACT_ATOMS: atom_id res chain seq x y z
N VAL A 1 -10.22 -18.73 -3.24
CA VAL A 1 -9.90 -19.94 -2.45
C VAL A 1 -10.91 -20.10 -1.33
N ALA A 2 -11.02 -19.13 -0.41
CA ALA A 2 -11.98 -19.19 0.71
C ALA A 2 -13.46 -19.40 0.29
N ASN A 3 -13.81 -19.08 -0.94
CA ASN A 3 -15.14 -19.22 -1.52
C ASN A 3 -15.21 -20.26 -2.64
N GLY A 4 -14.34 -21.26 -2.62
CA GLY A 4 -14.40 -22.43 -3.51
C GLY A 4 -13.50 -22.38 -4.76
N LEU A 5 -12.72 -21.31 -4.97
CA LEU A 5 -11.71 -21.33 -6.04
C LEU A 5 -10.62 -22.38 -5.73
N ALA A 6 -10.42 -23.35 -6.60
CA ALA A 6 -9.37 -24.33 -6.47
C ALA A 6 -7.98 -23.69 -6.67
N ALA A 7 -7.06 -23.98 -5.77
CA ALA A 7 -5.66 -23.54 -5.86
C ALA A 7 -4.76 -24.51 -5.09
N ASP A 8 -3.64 -24.88 -5.68
CA ASP A 8 -2.62 -25.75 -5.03
C ASP A 8 -1.66 -24.90 -4.17
N VAL A 9 -1.42 -23.66 -4.57
CA VAL A 9 -0.56 -22.71 -3.86
C VAL A 9 -1.23 -21.35 -3.80
N VAL A 10 -1.13 -20.68 -2.66
CA VAL A 10 -1.61 -19.30 -2.47
C VAL A 10 -0.48 -18.43 -1.93
N THR A 11 -0.34 -17.22 -2.46
CA THR A 11 0.56 -16.19 -1.93
C THR A 11 -0.26 -14.95 -1.64
N MET A 12 -0.18 -14.48 -0.39
CA MET A 12 -0.96 -13.34 0.09
C MET A 12 -0.03 -12.25 0.63
N ASN A 13 -0.53 -11.02 0.69
CA ASN A 13 0.23 -9.90 1.23
C ASN A 13 0.25 -9.86 2.77
N GLN A 14 -0.71 -10.51 3.41
CA GLN A 14 -0.87 -10.43 4.87
C GLN A 14 -1.05 -11.81 5.47
N THR A 15 -0.44 -12.02 6.64
CA THR A 15 -0.58 -13.24 7.45
C THR A 15 -2.04 -13.55 7.76
N SER A 16 -2.83 -12.53 8.11
CA SER A 16 -4.26 -12.67 8.40
C SER A 16 -5.10 -13.28 7.26
N ASP A 17 -4.67 -13.13 6.00
CA ASP A 17 -5.34 -13.77 4.87
C ASP A 17 -5.08 -15.29 4.85
N ILE A 18 -3.88 -15.73 5.26
CA ILE A 18 -3.55 -17.16 5.40
C ILE A 18 -4.23 -17.74 6.64
N GLU A 19 -4.25 -17.00 7.76
CA GLU A 19 -4.95 -17.42 8.97
C GLU A 19 -6.45 -17.64 8.73
N LEU A 20 -7.08 -16.81 7.90
CA LEU A 20 -8.47 -17.01 7.48
C LEU A 20 -8.65 -18.34 6.71
N LEU A 21 -7.69 -18.72 5.87
CA LEU A 21 -7.73 -20.00 5.16
C LEU A 21 -7.49 -21.17 6.12
N GLU A 22 -6.65 -21.01 7.13
CA GLU A 22 -6.43 -21.98 8.21
C GLU A 22 -7.73 -22.20 9.00
N GLN A 23 -8.39 -21.13 9.44
CA GLN A 23 -9.67 -21.19 10.15
C GLN A 23 -10.76 -21.93 9.36
N LYS A 24 -10.69 -21.87 8.02
CA LYS A 24 -11.60 -22.61 7.13
C LYS A 24 -11.13 -24.02 6.80
N GLY A 25 -10.03 -24.50 7.38
CA GLY A 25 -9.47 -25.83 7.15
C GLY A 25 -8.85 -26.04 5.77
N LEU A 26 -8.59 -24.96 5.03
CA LEU A 26 -8.00 -25.01 3.68
C LEU A 26 -6.47 -25.02 3.68
N VAL A 27 -5.87 -24.55 4.78
CA VAL A 27 -4.43 -24.56 5.02
C VAL A 27 -4.19 -25.17 6.39
N LYS A 28 -3.15 -25.97 6.55
CA LYS A 28 -2.80 -26.60 7.82
C LYS A 28 -2.22 -25.59 8.81
N SER A 29 -2.41 -25.77 10.10
CA SER A 29 -1.94 -24.87 11.16
C SER A 29 -0.42 -24.74 11.27
N ASP A 30 0.33 -25.65 10.70
CA ASP A 30 1.78 -25.63 10.64
C ASP A 30 2.35 -24.94 9.38
N TRP A 31 1.52 -24.23 8.61
CA TRP A 31 1.87 -23.61 7.32
C TRP A 31 3.12 -22.75 7.37
N ALA A 32 3.29 -21.95 8.42
CA ALA A 32 4.45 -21.08 8.59
C ALA A 32 5.77 -21.86 8.78
N LYS A 33 5.71 -23.14 9.24
CA LYS A 33 6.89 -23.99 9.48
C LYS A 33 7.28 -24.84 8.27
N ARG A 34 6.46 -24.84 7.21
CA ARG A 34 6.64 -25.71 6.04
C ARG A 34 7.62 -25.19 5.00
N LEU A 35 7.89 -23.87 5.02
CA LEU A 35 8.81 -23.19 4.12
C LEU A 35 9.79 -22.35 4.94
N PRO A 36 10.98 -22.04 4.38
CA PRO A 36 11.92 -21.12 5.01
C PRO A 36 11.28 -19.77 5.36
N ASP A 37 11.89 -19.05 6.29
CA ASP A 37 11.51 -17.68 6.68
C ASP A 37 10.03 -17.53 7.05
N GLN A 38 9.47 -18.53 7.73
CA GLN A 38 8.06 -18.58 8.13
C GLN A 38 7.09 -18.50 6.93
N ALA A 39 7.48 -19.08 5.82
CA ALA A 39 6.75 -19.05 4.54
C ALA A 39 6.62 -17.65 3.93
N VAL A 40 7.53 -16.72 4.26
CA VAL A 40 7.59 -15.37 3.69
C VAL A 40 8.63 -15.34 2.57
N PRO A 41 8.21 -15.23 1.29
CA PRO A 41 9.14 -15.26 0.16
C PRO A 41 9.94 -13.97 0.00
N TYR A 42 9.39 -12.83 0.40
CA TYR A 42 10.04 -11.52 0.41
C TYR A 42 9.24 -10.53 1.26
N THR A 43 9.87 -9.43 1.64
CA THR A 43 9.24 -8.30 2.34
C THR A 43 9.36 -7.03 1.50
N SER A 44 8.45 -6.09 1.72
CA SER A 44 8.47 -4.77 1.12
C SER A 44 7.83 -3.78 2.09
N THR A 45 7.99 -2.50 1.83
CA THR A 45 7.41 -1.44 2.66
C THR A 45 6.60 -0.47 1.82
N THR A 46 5.71 0.30 2.46
CA THR A 46 4.93 1.34 1.79
C THR A 46 5.78 2.58 1.57
N VAL A 47 5.79 3.08 0.34
CA VAL A 47 6.48 4.30 -0.09
C VAL A 47 5.56 5.17 -0.92
N PHE A 48 5.99 6.40 -1.19
CA PHE A 48 5.34 7.30 -2.13
C PHE A 48 6.16 7.39 -3.41
N LEU A 49 5.51 7.18 -4.54
CA LEU A 49 6.10 7.47 -5.85
C LEU A 49 5.52 8.80 -6.33
N VAL A 50 6.39 9.79 -6.53
CA VAL A 50 6.00 11.14 -6.94
C VAL A 50 6.57 11.47 -8.32
N ARG A 51 6.03 12.51 -8.96
CA ARG A 51 6.56 13.03 -10.22
C ARG A 51 7.97 13.56 -10.03
N LYS A 52 8.81 13.50 -11.07
CA LYS A 52 10.17 14.03 -11.02
C LYS A 52 10.21 15.48 -10.54
N GLY A 53 11.17 15.79 -9.67
CA GLY A 53 11.31 17.09 -9.04
C GLY A 53 10.28 17.37 -7.95
N ASN A 54 9.43 16.40 -7.64
CA ASN A 54 8.44 16.47 -6.56
C ASN A 54 7.69 17.82 -6.51
N PRO A 55 6.95 18.21 -7.55
CA PRO A 55 6.38 19.55 -7.67
C PRO A 55 5.37 19.90 -6.56
N LYS A 56 4.80 18.90 -5.90
CA LYS A 56 3.89 19.06 -4.75
C LYS A 56 4.63 19.05 -3.40
N GLN A 57 5.96 18.91 -3.40
CA GLN A 57 6.80 18.88 -2.20
C GLN A 57 6.31 17.88 -1.15
N ILE A 58 5.94 16.69 -1.61
CA ILE A 58 5.47 15.59 -0.75
C ILE A 58 6.68 14.96 -0.09
N LYS A 59 6.75 15.03 1.24
CA LYS A 59 7.84 14.48 2.04
C LYS A 59 7.36 13.42 3.03
N ASP A 60 6.13 13.58 3.50
CA ASP A 60 5.55 12.70 4.51
C ASP A 60 4.01 12.61 4.37
N TRP A 61 3.38 11.79 5.19
CA TRP A 61 1.95 11.51 5.19
C TRP A 61 1.08 12.78 5.32
N ASN A 62 1.48 13.75 6.13
CA ASN A 62 0.75 15.00 6.31
C ASN A 62 0.66 15.83 5.03
N ASP A 63 1.62 15.71 4.13
CA ASP A 63 1.60 16.42 2.85
C ASP A 63 0.50 15.89 1.91
N LEU A 64 0.06 14.66 2.13
CA LEU A 64 -1.00 14.02 1.34
C LEU A 64 -2.39 14.60 1.63
N THR A 65 -2.56 15.32 2.73
CA THR A 65 -3.83 15.96 3.09
C THR A 65 -3.96 17.40 2.60
N LYS A 66 -2.89 17.95 1.98
CA LYS A 66 -2.90 19.32 1.44
C LYS A 66 -3.88 19.46 0.28
N ASP A 67 -4.49 20.63 0.19
CA ASP A 67 -5.39 20.96 -0.92
C ASP A 67 -4.68 20.86 -2.27
N GLY A 68 -5.37 20.29 -3.24
CA GLY A 68 -4.87 20.13 -4.61
C GLY A 68 -3.84 19.00 -4.78
N VAL A 69 -3.55 18.19 -3.77
CA VAL A 69 -2.82 16.93 -3.91
C VAL A 69 -3.79 15.84 -4.34
N LYS A 70 -3.44 15.11 -5.39
CA LYS A 70 -4.22 13.97 -5.90
C LYS A 70 -3.47 12.66 -5.68
N ILE A 71 -4.05 11.78 -4.89
CA ILE A 71 -3.47 10.49 -4.52
C ILE A 71 -4.02 9.40 -5.43
N VAL A 72 -3.16 8.49 -5.89
CA VAL A 72 -3.56 7.20 -6.47
C VAL A 72 -3.29 6.11 -5.44
N LEU A 73 -4.28 5.29 -5.18
CA LEU A 73 -4.26 4.27 -4.14
C LEU A 73 -5.02 3.02 -4.60
N ALA A 74 -4.49 1.85 -4.30
CA ALA A 74 -5.25 0.61 -4.39
C ALA A 74 -6.32 0.57 -3.29
N ASN A 75 -7.48 0.01 -3.58
CA ASN A 75 -8.62 0.01 -2.65
C ASN A 75 -8.30 -0.77 -1.36
N PRO A 76 -8.29 -0.13 -0.18
CA PRO A 76 -7.98 -0.79 1.08
C PRO A 76 -8.99 -1.86 1.51
N LYS A 77 -10.22 -1.81 0.99
CA LYS A 77 -11.25 -2.81 1.29
C LYS A 77 -11.01 -4.14 0.57
N THR A 78 -10.33 -4.12 -0.57
CA THR A 78 -10.26 -5.28 -1.47
C THR A 78 -8.83 -5.73 -1.78
N THR A 79 -7.82 -4.95 -1.40
CA THR A 79 -6.42 -5.23 -1.76
C THR A 79 -5.48 -5.19 -0.56
N GLY A 80 -4.49 -6.08 -0.55
CA GLY A 80 -3.43 -6.05 0.48
C GLY A 80 -2.59 -4.77 0.40
N ASN A 81 -2.23 -4.32 -0.81
CA ASN A 81 -1.50 -3.06 -1.01
C ASN A 81 -2.25 -1.86 -0.38
N GLY A 82 -3.55 -1.74 -0.65
CA GLY A 82 -4.38 -0.69 -0.08
C GLY A 82 -4.51 -0.79 1.45
N ARG A 83 -4.62 -2.02 2.00
CA ARG A 83 -4.66 -2.22 3.46
C ARG A 83 -3.37 -1.75 4.14
N TYR A 84 -2.20 -2.08 3.58
CA TYR A 84 -0.92 -1.60 4.12
C TYR A 84 -0.79 -0.09 4.04
N ALA A 85 -1.21 0.53 2.93
CA ALA A 85 -1.22 1.99 2.80
C ALA A 85 -2.14 2.65 3.85
N PHE A 86 -3.35 2.11 4.04
CA PHE A 86 -4.29 2.58 5.08
C PHE A 86 -3.70 2.44 6.48
N LEU A 87 -3.13 1.27 6.81
CA LEU A 87 -2.54 1.01 8.12
C LEU A 87 -1.31 1.89 8.36
N GLY A 88 -0.49 2.15 7.33
CA GLY A 88 0.64 3.08 7.40
C GLY A 88 0.19 4.50 7.72
N ALA A 89 -0.85 4.99 7.01
CA ALA A 89 -1.44 6.30 7.27
C ALA A 89 -2.04 6.40 8.68
N TYR A 90 -2.75 5.36 9.11
CA TYR A 90 -3.36 5.31 10.44
C TYR A 90 -2.31 5.27 11.55
N GLY A 91 -1.28 4.43 11.40
CA GLY A 91 -0.16 4.35 12.34
C GLY A 91 0.63 5.66 12.44
N TYR A 92 0.86 6.33 11.30
CA TYR A 92 1.43 7.68 11.30
C TYR A 92 0.56 8.65 12.10
N GLY A 93 -0.76 8.67 11.86
CA GLY A 93 -1.69 9.53 12.58
C GLY A 93 -1.67 9.29 14.09
N LEU A 94 -1.71 8.03 14.53
CA LEU A 94 -1.61 7.68 15.96
C LEU A 94 -0.30 8.24 16.57
N LYS A 95 0.82 8.09 15.87
CA LYS A 95 2.10 8.61 16.33
C LYS A 95 2.12 10.14 16.34
N ALA A 96 1.64 10.79 15.29
CA ALA A 96 1.65 12.24 15.14
C ALA A 96 0.71 12.95 16.14
N PHE A 97 -0.41 12.32 16.49
CA PHE A 97 -1.43 12.89 17.38
C PHE A 97 -1.40 12.30 18.79
N GLY A 98 -0.32 11.63 19.18
CA GLY A 98 -0.14 11.13 20.55
C GLY A 98 -1.18 10.08 20.98
N GLY A 99 -1.65 9.25 20.03
CA GLY A 99 -2.64 8.21 20.27
C GLY A 99 -4.10 8.67 20.15
N ASP A 100 -4.35 9.93 19.78
CA ASP A 100 -5.72 10.45 19.56
C ASP A 100 -6.34 9.83 18.31
N GLU A 101 -7.23 8.84 18.54
CA GLU A 101 -7.92 8.16 17.44
C GLU A 101 -8.89 9.06 16.67
N GLY A 102 -9.49 10.06 17.30
CA GLY A 102 -10.40 11.00 16.66
C GLY A 102 -9.67 11.80 15.59
N LYS A 103 -8.59 12.46 15.97
CA LYS A 103 -7.71 13.20 15.04
C LYS A 103 -7.10 12.30 13.98
N THR A 104 -6.73 11.07 14.33
CA THR A 104 -6.20 10.09 13.39
C THR A 104 -7.23 9.73 12.32
N LYS A 105 -8.49 9.51 12.70
CA LYS A 105 -9.59 9.23 11.76
C LYS A 105 -9.87 10.42 10.83
N GLU A 106 -9.87 11.63 11.37
CA GLU A 106 -10.02 12.86 10.58
C GLU A 106 -8.88 13.02 9.56
N PHE A 107 -7.64 12.79 9.98
CA PHE A 107 -6.46 12.80 9.12
C PHE A 107 -6.58 11.78 7.98
N VAL A 108 -6.91 10.52 8.29
CA VAL A 108 -7.07 9.47 7.28
C VAL A 108 -8.25 9.79 6.34
N ALA A 109 -9.35 10.34 6.86
CA ALA A 109 -10.47 10.77 6.04
C ALA A 109 -10.07 11.88 5.05
N ALA A 110 -9.25 12.86 5.47
CA ALA A 110 -8.71 13.89 4.61
C ALA A 110 -7.81 13.33 3.50
N LEU A 111 -6.95 12.36 3.83
CA LEU A 111 -6.13 11.65 2.85
C LEU A 111 -7.00 10.90 1.82
N LEU A 112 -8.00 10.17 2.29
CA LEU A 112 -8.92 9.43 1.39
C LEU A 112 -9.76 10.37 0.52
N LYS A 113 -10.12 11.56 1.01
CA LYS A 113 -10.80 12.60 0.23
C LYS A 113 -9.93 13.08 -0.94
N ASN A 114 -8.61 13.13 -0.77
CA ASN A 114 -7.65 13.47 -1.82
C ASN A 114 -7.35 12.30 -2.77
N THR A 115 -8.04 11.17 -2.64
CA THR A 115 -7.89 9.99 -3.49
C THR A 115 -9.06 9.90 -4.48
N PRO A 116 -8.95 10.49 -5.66
CA PRO A 116 -10.05 10.50 -6.65
C PRO A 116 -10.34 9.13 -7.24
N VAL A 117 -9.36 8.21 -7.18
CA VAL A 117 -9.48 6.88 -7.78
C VAL A 117 -8.92 5.83 -6.83
N PHE A 118 -9.76 4.84 -6.49
CA PHE A 118 -9.36 3.62 -5.78
C PHE A 118 -9.26 2.47 -6.78
N GLU A 119 -8.06 2.02 -7.04
CA GLU A 119 -7.79 0.98 -8.03
C GLU A 119 -8.01 -0.44 -7.47
N SER A 120 -8.28 -1.37 -8.37
CA SER A 120 -8.55 -2.77 -8.03
C SER A 120 -7.34 -3.55 -7.54
N GLY A 121 -6.14 -2.99 -7.61
CA GLY A 121 -4.89 -3.61 -7.16
C GLY A 121 -3.69 -2.69 -7.33
N GLY A 122 -2.55 -3.07 -6.72
CA GLY A 122 -1.30 -2.29 -6.79
C GLY A 122 -0.82 -2.08 -8.22
N ARG A 123 -0.89 -3.11 -9.08
CA ARG A 123 -0.49 -2.99 -10.48
C ARG A 123 -1.39 -2.04 -11.27
N ALA A 124 -2.70 -2.07 -11.04
CA ALA A 124 -3.64 -1.14 -11.67
C ALA A 124 -3.35 0.30 -11.22
N ALA A 125 -3.11 0.53 -9.92
CA ALA A 125 -2.74 1.83 -9.38
C ALA A 125 -1.43 2.34 -10.00
N THR A 126 -0.43 1.47 -10.14
CA THR A 126 0.83 1.78 -10.81
C THR A 126 0.60 2.20 -12.27
N THR A 127 -0.22 1.47 -13.02
CA THR A 127 -0.55 1.80 -14.43
C THR A 127 -1.27 3.14 -14.53
N THR A 128 -2.26 3.38 -13.66
CA THR A 128 -3.00 4.64 -13.62
C THR A 128 -2.07 5.83 -13.36
N PHE A 129 -1.16 5.70 -12.39
CA PHE A 129 -0.20 6.75 -12.09
C PHE A 129 0.84 6.93 -13.21
N SER A 130 1.54 5.85 -13.61
CA SER A 130 2.72 5.95 -14.47
C SER A 130 2.40 6.11 -15.96
N GLN A 131 1.35 5.44 -16.46
CA GLN A 131 1.04 5.41 -17.89
C GLN A 131 -0.11 6.34 -18.27
N ARG A 132 -1.14 6.44 -17.41
CA ARG A 132 -2.27 7.35 -17.65
C ARG A 132 -2.04 8.77 -17.16
N ASN A 133 -0.93 9.00 -16.48
CA ASN A 133 -0.52 10.29 -15.92
C ASN A 133 -1.54 10.91 -14.96
N ILE A 134 -2.26 10.08 -14.19
CA ILE A 134 -3.26 10.50 -13.21
C ILE A 134 -2.61 10.60 -11.82
N GLY A 135 -2.91 11.67 -11.09
CA GLY A 135 -2.45 11.90 -9.72
C GLY A 135 -1.05 12.52 -9.60
N ASP A 136 -0.78 13.04 -8.43
CA ASP A 136 0.50 13.67 -8.06
C ASP A 136 1.40 12.68 -7.30
N VAL A 137 0.78 11.74 -6.59
CA VAL A 137 1.47 10.72 -5.78
C VAL A 137 0.75 9.38 -5.86
N LEU A 138 1.52 8.31 -5.97
CA LEU A 138 1.07 6.94 -5.83
C LEU A 138 1.58 6.39 -4.49
N ILE A 139 0.67 5.88 -3.65
CA ILE A 139 1.06 5.10 -2.47
C ILE A 139 1.14 3.64 -2.89
N THR A 140 2.31 3.04 -2.78
CA THR A 140 2.55 1.67 -3.23
C THR A 140 3.67 0.99 -2.45
N PHE A 141 3.94 -0.27 -2.76
CA PHE A 141 5.09 -0.98 -2.21
C PHE A 141 6.39 -0.54 -2.90
N GLU A 142 7.48 -0.54 -2.15
CA GLU A 142 8.81 -0.15 -2.62
C GLU A 142 9.26 -0.97 -3.85
N ASN A 143 9.01 -2.28 -3.87
CA ASN A 143 9.34 -3.13 -5.01
C ASN A 143 8.61 -2.69 -6.29
N GLU A 144 7.35 -2.27 -6.21
CA GLU A 144 6.58 -1.72 -7.33
C GLU A 144 7.14 -0.36 -7.76
N ALA A 145 7.42 0.54 -6.80
CA ALA A 145 8.02 1.85 -7.09
C ALA A 145 9.37 1.71 -7.80
N ASN A 146 10.24 0.82 -7.32
CA ASN A 146 11.52 0.51 -7.96
C ASN A 146 11.35 -0.08 -9.37
N HIS A 147 10.36 -0.95 -9.57
CA HIS A 147 10.07 -1.52 -10.88
C HIS A 147 9.69 -0.44 -11.90
N VAL A 148 8.84 0.50 -11.50
CA VAL A 148 8.44 1.63 -12.35
C VAL A 148 9.62 2.53 -12.66
N SER A 149 10.34 2.98 -11.65
CA SER A 149 11.44 3.93 -11.80
C SER A 149 12.60 3.38 -12.64
N LYS A 150 12.90 2.07 -12.52
CA LYS A 150 14.05 1.46 -13.21
C LYS A 150 13.73 0.87 -14.57
N LYS A 151 12.52 0.33 -14.78
CA LYS A 151 12.20 -0.46 -15.98
C LYS A 151 11.23 0.21 -16.93
N LEU A 152 10.28 0.99 -16.46
CA LEU A 152 9.22 1.51 -17.30
C LEU A 152 9.42 2.96 -17.73
N THR A 153 10.04 3.77 -16.89
CA THR A 153 10.11 5.22 -17.13
C THR A 153 11.34 5.82 -16.44
N GLN A 154 12.53 5.58 -17.00
CA GLN A 154 13.75 6.16 -16.45
C GLN A 154 13.57 7.67 -16.25
N ASP A 155 13.89 8.14 -15.05
CA ASP A 155 13.90 9.56 -14.67
C ASP A 155 12.56 10.33 -14.68
N GLN A 156 11.40 9.69 -14.68
CA GLN A 156 10.11 10.40 -14.61
C GLN A 156 9.52 10.48 -13.19
N PHE A 157 10.03 9.69 -12.27
CA PHE A 157 9.51 9.56 -10.91
C PHE A 157 10.62 9.52 -9.87
N GLU A 158 10.27 9.92 -8.66
CA GLU A 158 11.11 9.85 -7.47
C GLU A 158 10.39 9.07 -6.36
N ILE A 159 11.16 8.31 -5.59
CA ILE A 159 10.64 7.58 -4.43
C ILE A 159 10.88 8.43 -3.18
N VAL A 160 9.81 8.67 -2.44
CA VAL A 160 9.84 9.32 -1.14
C VAL A 160 9.52 8.28 -0.07
N TYR A 161 10.40 8.17 0.92
CA TYR A 161 10.22 7.31 2.07
C TYR A 161 9.59 8.10 3.21
N PRO A 162 8.35 7.78 3.61
CA PRO A 162 7.70 8.49 4.71
C PRO A 162 8.37 8.18 6.04
N SER A 163 8.20 9.07 7.02
CA SER A 163 8.79 8.92 8.37
C SER A 163 8.21 7.74 9.18
N TYR A 164 7.10 7.19 8.74
CA TYR A 164 6.43 6.04 9.32
C TYR A 164 5.92 5.11 8.22
N THR A 165 6.22 3.83 8.36
CA THR A 165 5.70 2.79 7.48
C THR A 165 5.55 1.49 8.28
N ILE A 166 4.90 0.50 7.69
CA ILE A 166 4.75 -0.85 8.23
C ILE A 166 5.30 -1.86 7.24
N LEU A 167 5.85 -2.93 7.76
CA LEU A 167 6.38 -4.08 7.02
C LEU A 167 5.40 -5.25 7.12
#